data_72bff176aed4e8ed4ea845d7c869c90b
#
_entry.id   72bff176aed4e8ed4ea845d7c869c90b
#
_cell.length_a   1.000
_cell.length_b   1.000
_cell.length_c   1.000
_cell.angle_alpha   90.00
_cell.angle_beta   90.00
_cell.angle_gamma   90.00
#
_symmetry.space_group_name_H-M   'P 1'
#
loop_
_entity.id
_entity.type
_entity.pdbx_description
1 polymer ?
#
loop_
_entity_poly.entity_id
_entity_poly.type
_entity_poly.pdbx_seq_one_letter_code
_entity_poly.pdbx_strand_id
1 'polypeptide(L)'
;MNVFMYVIREFEDALDDCQKGIISDNYNSVHAWDEGVCFYTGSIEGQDGVTSDGKLIHQLMDKRCADFKTCGSEGDSVDGRAKLNYDIGGLFTLGNFQIKSGDCSAARDTLEKITAKMYIPLLQGTMSYAYELEMLQGGEKEGAEGATFVAAVLPRIHAADPVAASTVYDSMKVGATATDYKAVKSAIESVYPSLGITCEEVGGFWNSGTNTYYEGMEPCTKSESTSTSSSTVRSATFGVLFVLFAMMVLSM
;
A
#
# COMPACT_ATOMS: atom_id res chain seq x y z
N MET A 1 -12.37 -10.88 -0.68
CA MET A 1 -11.42 -11.42 -1.66
C MET A 1 -11.93 -11.32 -3.09
N ASN A 2 -13.09 -11.90 -3.46
CA ASN A 2 -13.57 -11.84 -4.84
C ASN A 2 -13.71 -10.42 -5.39
N VAL A 3 -14.29 -9.49 -4.64
CA VAL A 3 -14.46 -8.10 -5.08
C VAL A 3 -13.12 -7.42 -5.33
N PHE A 4 -12.10 -7.69 -4.51
CA PHE A 4 -10.74 -7.18 -4.74
C PHE A 4 -10.20 -7.59 -6.12
N MET A 5 -10.43 -8.84 -6.52
CA MET A 5 -10.02 -9.33 -7.84
C MET A 5 -10.82 -8.68 -8.98
N TYR A 6 -12.11 -8.37 -8.77
CA TYR A 6 -12.90 -7.64 -9.76
C TYR A 6 -12.38 -6.21 -9.96
N VAL A 7 -12.06 -5.49 -8.88
CA VAL A 7 -11.44 -4.14 -8.99
C VAL A 7 -10.19 -4.17 -9.86
N ILE A 8 -9.28 -5.09 -9.60
CA ILE A 8 -8.04 -5.22 -10.38
C ILE A 8 -8.35 -5.58 -11.83
N ARG A 9 -9.27 -6.52 -12.06
CA ARG A 9 -9.63 -6.95 -13.41
C ARG A 9 -10.16 -5.80 -14.25
N GLU A 10 -11.10 -5.02 -13.74
CA GLU A 10 -11.67 -3.89 -14.50
C GLU A 10 -10.61 -2.84 -14.84
N PHE A 11 -9.69 -2.56 -13.91
CA PHE A 11 -8.57 -1.67 -14.22
C PHE A 11 -7.61 -2.26 -15.26
N GLU A 12 -7.35 -3.57 -15.24
CA GLU A 12 -6.54 -4.24 -16.28
C GLU A 12 -7.24 -4.20 -17.63
N ASP A 13 -8.55 -4.46 -17.68
CA ASP A 13 -9.35 -4.34 -18.90
C ASP A 13 -9.30 -2.91 -19.45
N ALA A 14 -9.38 -1.88 -18.56
CA ALA A 14 -9.22 -0.48 -18.96
C ALA A 14 -7.86 -0.19 -19.59
N LEU A 15 -6.78 -0.74 -19.03
CA LEU A 15 -5.43 -0.57 -19.55
C LEU A 15 -5.20 -1.32 -20.87
N ASP A 16 -5.76 -2.52 -21.00
CA ASP A 16 -5.69 -3.31 -22.24
C ASP A 16 -6.36 -2.59 -23.41
N ASP A 17 -7.52 -1.98 -23.17
CA ASP A 17 -8.22 -1.20 -24.18
C ASP A 17 -7.50 0.12 -24.48
N CYS A 18 -6.96 0.78 -23.47
CA CYS A 18 -6.12 1.97 -23.65
C CYS A 18 -4.93 1.67 -24.58
N GLN A 19 -4.22 0.56 -24.35
CA GLN A 19 -3.07 0.15 -25.18
C GLN A 19 -3.46 -0.16 -26.64
N LYS A 20 -4.69 -0.59 -26.89
CA LYS A 20 -5.24 -0.78 -28.23
C LYS A 20 -5.71 0.52 -28.88
N GLY A 21 -5.64 1.65 -28.16
CA GLY A 21 -6.15 2.94 -28.62
C GLY A 21 -7.67 3.03 -28.60
N ILE A 22 -8.34 2.14 -27.88
CA ILE A 22 -9.80 2.08 -27.76
C ILE A 22 -10.20 2.88 -26.52
N ILE A 23 -10.30 4.20 -26.67
CA ILE A 23 -10.65 5.12 -25.57
C ILE A 23 -12.07 5.60 -25.79
N SER A 24 -12.99 5.26 -24.89
CA SER A 24 -14.39 5.65 -24.97
C SER A 24 -15.00 5.71 -23.58
N ASP A 25 -15.88 6.69 -23.39
CA ASP A 25 -16.60 6.88 -22.13
C ASP A 25 -17.73 5.86 -21.92
N ASN A 26 -18.17 5.13 -22.96
CA ASN A 26 -19.40 4.37 -22.89
C ASN A 26 -19.25 2.85 -22.72
N TYR A 27 -18.19 2.22 -23.24
CA TYR A 27 -18.07 0.76 -23.24
C TYR A 27 -16.64 0.23 -23.23
N ASN A 28 -15.63 1.11 -23.12
CA ASN A 28 -14.24 0.71 -23.26
C ASN A 28 -13.40 1.22 -22.08
N SER A 29 -12.18 1.59 -22.32
CA SER A 29 -11.16 1.87 -21.31
C SER A 29 -11.60 2.81 -20.17
N VAL A 30 -12.29 3.92 -20.49
CA VAL A 30 -12.79 4.84 -19.46
C VAL A 30 -13.91 4.21 -18.63
N HIS A 31 -14.83 3.49 -19.29
CA HIS A 31 -15.94 2.82 -18.62
C HIS A 31 -15.42 1.69 -17.69
N ALA A 32 -14.52 0.85 -18.16
CA ALA A 32 -13.91 -0.21 -17.34
C ALA A 32 -13.15 0.37 -16.13
N TRP A 33 -12.46 1.52 -16.31
CA TRP A 33 -11.85 2.22 -15.18
C TRP A 33 -12.89 2.63 -14.13
N ASP A 34 -14.00 3.22 -14.57
CA ASP A 34 -15.08 3.64 -13.67
C ASP A 34 -15.77 2.44 -13.01
N GLU A 35 -15.89 1.29 -13.69
CA GLU A 35 -16.38 0.04 -13.06
C GLU A 35 -15.45 -0.45 -11.95
N GLY A 36 -14.13 -0.38 -12.17
CA GLY A 36 -13.15 -0.67 -11.12
C GLY A 36 -13.34 0.21 -9.87
N VAL A 37 -13.59 1.51 -10.07
CA VAL A 37 -13.91 2.44 -8.98
C VAL A 37 -15.22 2.05 -8.28
N CYS A 38 -16.26 1.68 -9.03
CA CYS A 38 -17.54 1.24 -8.47
C CYS A 38 -17.39 -0.04 -7.63
N PHE A 39 -16.61 -1.02 -8.08
CA PHE A 39 -16.32 -2.23 -7.31
C PHE A 39 -15.50 -1.96 -6.05
N TYR A 40 -14.64 -0.95 -6.07
CA TYR A 40 -13.91 -0.52 -4.88
C TYR A 40 -14.83 0.17 -3.87
N THR A 41 -15.60 1.16 -4.32
CA THR A 41 -16.41 2.04 -3.47
C THR A 41 -17.71 1.36 -3.05
N GLY A 42 -18.47 0.83 -4.01
CA GLY A 42 -19.83 0.31 -3.81
C GLY A 42 -20.90 1.41 -3.74
N SER A 43 -22.13 1.01 -4.02
CA SER A 43 -23.27 1.95 -4.04
C SER A 43 -23.83 2.27 -2.65
N ILE A 44 -23.54 1.45 -1.66
CA ILE A 44 -24.05 1.59 -0.28
C ILE A 44 -23.21 2.58 0.52
N GLU A 45 -21.96 2.80 0.14
CA GLU A 45 -21.02 3.69 0.84
C GLU A 45 -21.42 5.18 0.71
N GLY A 46 -22.26 5.53 -0.27
CA GLY A 46 -22.63 6.90 -0.57
C GLY A 46 -21.48 7.72 -1.16
N GLN A 47 -21.78 8.95 -1.58
CA GLN A 47 -20.77 9.85 -2.18
C GLN A 47 -19.63 10.20 -1.21
N ASP A 48 -19.94 10.27 0.06
CA ASP A 48 -18.99 10.70 1.10
C ASP A 48 -18.36 9.52 1.87
N GLY A 49 -18.75 8.28 1.54
CA GLY A 49 -18.26 7.08 2.23
C GLY A 49 -18.59 7.06 3.72
N VAL A 50 -19.70 7.72 4.13
CA VAL A 50 -20.06 7.92 5.55
C VAL A 50 -20.99 6.85 6.11
N THR A 51 -21.45 5.88 5.30
CA THR A 51 -22.31 4.82 5.80
C THR A 51 -21.48 3.65 6.33
N SER A 52 -21.89 3.06 7.44
CA SER A 52 -21.28 1.88 8.03
C SER A 52 -21.79 0.55 7.42
N ASP A 53 -22.68 0.64 6.42
CA ASP A 53 -23.44 -0.51 5.91
C ASP A 53 -22.76 -1.23 4.75
N GLY A 54 -21.74 -0.60 4.13
CA GLY A 54 -20.96 -1.16 3.06
C GLY A 54 -20.13 -2.38 3.47
N LYS A 55 -19.78 -3.20 2.50
CA LYS A 55 -19.01 -4.44 2.69
C LYS A 55 -17.81 -4.55 1.74
N LEU A 56 -17.50 -3.47 1.03
CA LEU A 56 -16.44 -3.43 0.03
C LEU A 56 -15.12 -2.92 0.63
N ILE A 57 -14.13 -2.77 -0.22
CA ILE A 57 -12.76 -2.40 0.22
C ILE A 57 -12.73 -1.03 0.87
N HIS A 58 -13.49 -0.08 0.33
CA HIS A 58 -13.62 1.27 0.92
C HIS A 58 -14.02 1.20 2.39
N GLN A 59 -15.12 0.48 2.71
CA GLN A 59 -15.59 0.32 4.09
C GLN A 59 -14.62 -0.47 4.96
N LEU A 60 -13.97 -1.50 4.40
CA LEU A 60 -12.93 -2.23 5.13
C LEU A 60 -11.77 -1.31 5.52
N MET A 61 -11.37 -0.40 4.63
CA MET A 61 -10.35 0.61 4.94
C MET A 61 -10.76 1.53 6.07
N ASP A 62 -11.99 2.06 6.03
CA ASP A 62 -12.50 2.94 7.09
C ASP A 62 -12.58 2.20 8.44
N LYS A 63 -13.00 0.94 8.43
CA LYS A 63 -12.96 0.12 9.64
C LYS A 63 -11.53 -0.07 10.17
N ARG A 64 -10.60 -0.42 9.29
CA ARG A 64 -9.22 -0.70 9.71
C ARG A 64 -8.45 0.55 10.09
N CYS A 65 -8.76 1.71 9.52
CA CYS A 65 -8.07 2.93 9.92
C CYS A 65 -8.35 3.29 11.40
N ALA A 66 -9.55 3.02 11.91
CA ALA A 66 -9.86 3.22 13.32
C ALA A 66 -9.03 2.29 14.22
N ASP A 67 -8.90 1.02 13.81
CA ASP A 67 -8.10 0.03 14.53
C ASP A 67 -6.59 0.33 14.48
N PHE A 68 -6.10 1.02 13.44
CA PHE A 68 -4.67 1.25 13.20
C PHE A 68 -4.25 2.72 13.31
N LYS A 69 -5.16 3.59 13.74
CA LYS A 69 -4.93 5.03 13.91
C LYS A 69 -4.41 5.70 12.63
N THR A 70 -5.07 5.40 11.50
CA THR A 70 -4.74 5.95 10.17
C THR A 70 -5.93 6.64 9.51
N CYS A 71 -6.96 7.03 10.30
CA CYS A 71 -8.08 7.83 9.85
C CYS A 71 -7.74 9.32 9.76
N GLY A 72 -8.64 10.09 9.14
CA GLY A 72 -8.49 11.52 8.93
C GLY A 72 -7.59 11.87 7.74
N SER A 73 -7.57 13.13 7.35
CA SER A 73 -6.78 13.60 6.21
C SER A 73 -5.27 13.44 6.41
N GLU A 74 -4.81 13.51 7.66
CA GLU A 74 -3.39 13.35 8.01
C GLU A 74 -2.99 11.91 8.29
N GLY A 75 -3.97 11.01 8.54
CA GLY A 75 -3.71 9.61 8.82
C GLY A 75 -3.17 9.35 10.23
N ASP A 76 -3.61 10.13 11.21
CA ASP A 76 -3.18 10.06 12.61
C ASP A 76 -4.34 10.03 13.62
N SER A 77 -5.57 9.82 13.14
CA SER A 77 -6.81 9.75 13.90
C SER A 77 -7.35 8.31 13.97
N VAL A 78 -8.26 8.10 14.92
CA VAL A 78 -9.08 6.88 15.03
C VAL A 78 -10.51 7.10 14.49
N ASP A 79 -10.85 8.35 14.14
CA ASP A 79 -12.17 8.75 13.70
C ASP A 79 -12.14 9.29 12.27
N GLY A 80 -13.24 9.09 11.58
CA GLY A 80 -13.44 9.58 10.22
C GLY A 80 -13.06 8.55 9.14
N ARG A 81 -12.96 9.02 7.91
CA ARG A 81 -12.57 8.22 6.75
C ARG A 81 -11.08 7.87 6.83
N ALA A 82 -10.71 6.70 6.35
CA ALA A 82 -9.31 6.32 6.18
C ALA A 82 -8.57 7.32 5.27
N LYS A 83 -7.36 7.73 5.67
CA LYS A 83 -6.48 8.54 4.81
C LYS A 83 -6.28 7.88 3.44
N LEU A 84 -6.12 6.56 3.43
CA LEU A 84 -5.97 5.78 2.20
C LEU A 84 -7.15 5.90 1.24
N ASN A 85 -8.38 6.09 1.74
CA ASN A 85 -9.55 6.32 0.88
C ASN A 85 -9.47 7.68 0.18
N TYR A 86 -8.91 8.72 0.83
CA TYR A 86 -8.63 10.00 0.17
C TYR A 86 -7.52 9.85 -0.88
N ASP A 87 -6.42 9.17 -0.53
CA ASP A 87 -5.29 8.97 -1.43
C ASP A 87 -5.69 8.18 -2.68
N ILE A 88 -6.41 7.07 -2.51
CA ILE A 88 -6.90 6.23 -3.63
C ILE A 88 -7.92 6.99 -4.48
N GLY A 89 -8.80 7.78 -3.90
CA GLY A 89 -9.74 8.63 -4.64
C GLY A 89 -9.02 9.61 -5.57
N GLY A 90 -7.91 10.20 -5.11
CA GLY A 90 -7.03 11.02 -5.94
C GLY A 90 -6.38 10.22 -7.08
N LEU A 91 -5.94 8.99 -6.80
CA LEU A 91 -5.36 8.10 -7.82
C LEU A 91 -6.41 7.64 -8.85
N PHE A 92 -7.66 7.39 -8.44
CA PHE A 92 -8.74 7.09 -9.37
C PHE A 92 -8.97 8.22 -10.38
N THR A 93 -9.01 9.45 -9.87
CA THR A 93 -9.16 10.65 -10.72
C THR A 93 -7.97 10.81 -11.67
N LEU A 94 -6.75 10.62 -11.16
CA LEU A 94 -5.53 10.70 -11.96
C LEU A 94 -5.51 9.65 -13.06
N GLY A 95 -5.79 8.38 -12.73
CA GLY A 95 -5.78 7.28 -13.69
C GLY A 95 -6.85 7.45 -14.79
N ASN A 96 -8.06 7.91 -14.42
CA ASN A 96 -9.10 8.24 -15.40
C ASN A 96 -8.63 9.32 -16.39
N PHE A 97 -7.99 10.39 -15.89
CA PHE A 97 -7.41 11.42 -16.74
C PHE A 97 -6.32 10.88 -17.67
N GLN A 98 -5.43 10.03 -17.16
CA GLN A 98 -4.35 9.39 -17.94
C GLN A 98 -4.91 8.49 -19.04
N ILE A 99 -5.92 7.67 -18.74
CA ILE A 99 -6.65 6.86 -19.73
C ILE A 99 -7.24 7.76 -20.81
N LYS A 100 -7.99 8.82 -20.44
CA LYS A 100 -8.59 9.75 -21.39
C LYS A 100 -7.57 10.46 -22.29
N SER A 101 -6.37 10.66 -21.78
CA SER A 101 -5.27 11.28 -22.52
C SER A 101 -4.49 10.28 -23.39
N GLY A 102 -4.79 8.98 -23.30
CA GLY A 102 -4.04 7.92 -23.99
C GLY A 102 -2.68 7.63 -23.35
N ASP A 103 -2.41 8.12 -22.14
CA ASP A 103 -1.17 7.83 -21.39
C ASP A 103 -1.32 6.54 -20.58
N CYS A 104 -1.40 5.43 -21.31
CA CYS A 104 -1.64 4.11 -20.73
C CYS A 104 -0.50 3.64 -19.83
N SER A 105 0.74 4.11 -20.08
CA SER A 105 1.89 3.78 -19.23
C SER A 105 1.78 4.45 -17.86
N ALA A 106 1.47 5.74 -17.82
CA ALA A 106 1.25 6.44 -16.56
C ALA A 106 0.02 5.90 -15.81
N ALA A 107 -1.03 5.48 -16.53
CA ALA A 107 -2.18 4.84 -15.92
C ALA A 107 -1.82 3.47 -15.28
N ARG A 108 -0.89 2.72 -15.88
CA ARG A 108 -0.32 1.49 -15.30
C ARG A 108 0.39 1.77 -13.98
N ASP A 109 1.27 2.76 -13.94
CA ASP A 109 1.98 3.16 -12.73
C ASP A 109 1.00 3.63 -11.62
N THR A 110 -0.10 4.25 -12.03
CA THR A 110 -1.18 4.66 -11.11
C THR A 110 -1.93 3.45 -10.56
N LEU A 111 -2.24 2.46 -11.38
CA LEU A 111 -2.87 1.21 -10.93
C LEU A 111 -1.98 0.43 -9.95
N GLU A 112 -0.68 0.40 -10.17
CA GLU A 112 0.25 -0.25 -9.23
C GLU A 112 0.18 0.40 -7.83
N LYS A 113 0.09 1.72 -7.76
CA LYS A 113 -0.07 2.46 -6.50
C LYS A 113 -1.43 2.18 -5.84
N ILE A 114 -2.51 2.15 -6.63
CA ILE A 114 -3.85 1.79 -6.13
C ILE A 114 -3.81 0.37 -5.55
N THR A 115 -3.27 -0.58 -6.29
CA THR A 115 -3.17 -1.98 -5.88
C THR A 115 -2.36 -2.14 -4.59
N ALA A 116 -1.22 -1.46 -4.47
CA ALA A 116 -0.41 -1.48 -3.26
C ALA A 116 -1.23 -1.03 -2.03
N LYS A 117 -1.92 0.10 -2.15
CA LYS A 117 -2.74 0.65 -1.06
C LYS A 117 -3.93 -0.25 -0.71
N MET A 118 -4.55 -0.91 -1.68
CA MET A 118 -5.66 -1.83 -1.45
C MET A 118 -5.28 -3.05 -0.59
N TYR A 119 -4.00 -3.45 -0.56
CA TYR A 119 -3.53 -4.53 0.32
C TYR A 119 -3.42 -4.12 1.79
N ILE A 120 -3.29 -2.82 2.10
CA ILE A 120 -3.04 -2.34 3.46
C ILE A 120 -4.09 -2.80 4.46
N PRO A 121 -5.42 -2.64 4.25
CA PRO A 121 -6.42 -3.08 5.21
C PRO A 121 -6.43 -4.61 5.40
N LEU A 122 -5.96 -5.37 4.42
CA LEU A 122 -5.82 -6.82 4.53
C LEU A 122 -4.61 -7.20 5.39
N LEU A 123 -3.49 -6.50 5.25
CA LEU A 123 -2.31 -6.66 6.11
C LEU A 123 -2.61 -6.24 7.55
N GLN A 124 -3.29 -5.11 7.74
CA GLN A 124 -3.78 -4.67 9.04
C GLN A 124 -4.65 -5.74 9.71
N GLY A 125 -5.62 -6.30 8.97
CA GLY A 125 -6.44 -7.40 9.46
C GLY A 125 -5.62 -8.65 9.83
N THR A 126 -4.62 -9.01 9.03
CA THR A 126 -3.73 -10.13 9.36
C THR A 126 -3.00 -9.90 10.69
N MET A 127 -2.45 -8.70 10.88
CA MET A 127 -1.70 -8.37 12.10
C MET A 127 -2.60 -8.25 13.33
N SER A 128 -3.80 -7.66 13.20
CA SER A 128 -4.72 -7.54 14.34
C SER A 128 -5.18 -8.92 14.82
N TYR A 129 -5.56 -9.82 13.91
CA TYR A 129 -5.96 -11.17 14.28
C TYR A 129 -4.81 -12.01 14.84
N ALA A 130 -3.59 -11.82 14.38
CA ALA A 130 -2.42 -12.46 15.00
C ALA A 130 -2.28 -12.04 16.47
N TYR A 131 -2.41 -10.74 16.74
CA TYR A 131 -2.38 -10.22 18.11
C TYR A 131 -3.55 -10.73 18.96
N GLU A 132 -4.77 -10.69 18.41
CA GLU A 132 -5.97 -11.15 19.11
C GLU A 132 -5.88 -12.63 19.49
N LEU A 133 -5.37 -13.49 18.61
CA LEU A 133 -5.22 -14.92 18.87
C LEU A 133 -4.22 -15.20 19.98
N GLU A 134 -3.09 -14.53 20.03
CA GLU A 134 -2.04 -14.78 20.99
C GLU A 134 -2.28 -14.06 22.33
N MET A 135 -2.63 -12.77 22.27
CA MET A 135 -2.62 -11.90 23.44
C MET A 135 -4.02 -11.71 24.06
N LEU A 136 -5.08 -11.79 23.26
CA LEU A 136 -6.45 -11.57 23.72
C LEU A 136 -7.26 -12.87 23.81
N GLN A 137 -6.60 -14.02 23.67
CA GLN A 137 -7.23 -15.34 23.75
C GLN A 137 -8.36 -15.52 22.73
N GLY A 138 -8.14 -15.04 21.50
CA GLY A 138 -9.08 -15.18 20.39
C GLY A 138 -9.45 -16.64 20.14
N GLY A 139 -10.73 -16.88 19.84
CA GLY A 139 -11.28 -18.21 19.64
C GLY A 139 -11.28 -18.66 18.18
N GLU A 140 -12.14 -19.63 17.89
CA GLU A 140 -12.30 -20.21 16.55
C GLU A 140 -12.71 -19.17 15.49
N LYS A 141 -13.54 -18.19 15.88
CA LYS A 141 -13.99 -17.11 14.99
C LYS A 141 -12.79 -16.24 14.55
N GLU A 142 -12.01 -15.75 15.50
CA GLU A 142 -10.83 -14.93 15.24
C GLU A 142 -9.78 -15.71 14.43
N GLY A 143 -9.64 -17.01 14.70
CA GLY A 143 -8.80 -17.91 13.90
C GLY A 143 -9.24 -18.04 12.45
N ALA A 144 -10.55 -18.20 12.21
CA ALA A 144 -11.11 -18.30 10.85
C ALA A 144 -11.02 -16.96 10.08
N GLU A 145 -11.30 -15.85 10.76
CA GLU A 145 -11.19 -14.51 10.18
C GLU A 145 -9.72 -14.20 9.86
N GLY A 146 -8.79 -14.46 10.78
CA GLY A 146 -7.36 -14.29 10.57
C GLY A 146 -6.82 -15.11 9.40
N ALA A 147 -7.17 -16.39 9.32
CA ALA A 147 -6.80 -17.26 8.19
C ALA A 147 -7.34 -16.75 6.85
N THR A 148 -8.53 -16.11 6.86
CA THR A 148 -9.11 -15.51 5.66
C THR A 148 -8.31 -14.28 5.19
N PHE A 149 -7.89 -13.41 6.12
CA PHE A 149 -7.02 -12.27 5.81
C PHE A 149 -5.66 -12.74 5.29
N VAL A 150 -5.06 -13.73 5.94
CA VAL A 150 -3.79 -14.34 5.47
C VAL A 150 -3.92 -14.88 4.05
N ALA A 151 -4.97 -15.65 3.76
CA ALA A 151 -5.19 -16.19 2.42
C ALA A 151 -5.27 -15.09 1.34
N ALA A 152 -5.74 -13.89 1.70
CA ALA A 152 -5.83 -12.76 0.79
C ALA A 152 -4.47 -12.11 0.49
N VAL A 153 -3.54 -12.09 1.45
CA VAL A 153 -2.25 -11.38 1.33
C VAL A 153 -1.09 -12.31 1.02
N LEU A 154 -1.20 -13.59 1.35
CA LEU A 154 -0.12 -14.57 1.27
C LEU A 154 0.57 -14.66 -0.10
N PRO A 155 -0.16 -14.69 -1.24
CA PRO A 155 0.48 -14.75 -2.55
C PRO A 155 1.37 -13.53 -2.82
N ARG A 156 0.97 -12.35 -2.35
CA ARG A 156 1.72 -11.12 -2.52
C ARG A 156 2.95 -11.07 -1.64
N ILE A 157 2.83 -11.50 -0.38
CA ILE A 157 3.96 -11.65 0.54
C ILE A 157 4.96 -12.68 -0.03
N HIS A 158 4.46 -13.82 -0.53
CA HIS A 158 5.31 -14.87 -1.10
C HIS A 158 6.09 -14.41 -2.33
N ALA A 159 5.48 -13.60 -3.19
CA ALA A 159 6.16 -13.03 -4.35
C ALA A 159 7.30 -12.07 -3.95
N ALA A 160 7.16 -11.39 -2.79
CA ALA A 160 8.18 -10.49 -2.25
C ALA A 160 9.25 -11.26 -1.45
N ASP A 161 8.82 -12.14 -0.55
CA ASP A 161 9.68 -12.97 0.31
C ASP A 161 8.97 -14.29 0.70
N PRO A 162 9.39 -15.45 0.14
CA PRO A 162 8.81 -16.75 0.48
C PRO A 162 9.01 -17.15 1.96
N VAL A 163 10.05 -16.67 2.62
CA VAL A 163 10.31 -16.99 4.04
C VAL A 163 9.34 -16.22 4.93
N ALA A 164 9.14 -14.94 4.65
CA ALA A 164 8.13 -14.13 5.32
C ALA A 164 6.73 -14.74 5.15
N ALA A 165 6.38 -15.18 3.94
CA ALA A 165 5.11 -15.85 3.68
C ALA A 165 4.95 -17.15 4.48
N SER A 166 5.99 -17.95 4.59
CA SER A 166 5.97 -19.19 5.40
C SER A 166 5.72 -18.88 6.87
N THR A 167 6.39 -17.87 7.42
CA THR A 167 6.20 -17.41 8.81
C THR A 167 4.75 -17.01 9.08
N VAL A 168 4.17 -16.19 8.21
CA VAL A 168 2.76 -15.76 8.32
C VAL A 168 1.81 -16.95 8.20
N TYR A 169 2.03 -17.83 7.21
CA TYR A 169 1.19 -19.00 6.99
C TYR A 169 1.20 -19.95 8.18
N ASP A 170 2.37 -20.30 8.68
CA ASP A 170 2.51 -21.30 9.76
C ASP A 170 1.89 -20.80 11.07
N SER A 171 1.96 -19.50 11.34
CA SER A 171 1.37 -18.88 12.52
C SER A 171 -0.15 -18.72 12.44
N MET A 172 -0.73 -18.63 11.23
CA MET A 172 -2.11 -18.18 11.04
C MET A 172 -2.99 -19.13 10.23
N LYS A 173 -2.47 -20.26 9.74
CA LYS A 173 -3.25 -21.26 9.00
C LYS A 173 -4.33 -21.86 9.88
N VAL A 174 -5.42 -22.33 9.28
CA VAL A 174 -6.46 -23.10 10.00
C VAL A 174 -5.82 -24.29 10.71
N GLY A 175 -6.08 -24.42 12.01
CA GLY A 175 -5.51 -25.47 12.84
C GLY A 175 -4.08 -25.20 13.32
N ALA A 176 -3.57 -23.96 13.20
CA ALA A 176 -2.33 -23.57 13.87
C ALA A 176 -2.47 -23.77 15.40
N THR A 177 -1.46 -24.35 16.02
CA THR A 177 -1.47 -24.66 17.46
C THR A 177 -0.93 -23.53 18.32
N ALA A 178 -0.25 -22.58 17.71
CA ALA A 178 0.29 -21.39 18.35
C ALA A 178 0.41 -20.28 17.29
N THR A 179 0.18 -19.04 17.72
CA THR A 179 0.39 -17.83 16.93
C THR A 179 1.53 -17.04 17.58
N ASP A 180 2.45 -16.52 16.77
CA ASP A 180 3.48 -15.57 17.19
C ASP A 180 3.23 -14.24 16.44
N TYR A 181 2.49 -13.32 17.10
CA TYR A 181 2.13 -12.05 16.46
C TYR A 181 3.35 -11.18 16.13
N LYS A 182 4.42 -11.26 16.94
CA LYS A 182 5.65 -10.50 16.68
C LYS A 182 6.37 -10.99 15.44
N ALA A 183 6.44 -12.32 15.27
CA ALA A 183 6.99 -12.90 14.06
C ALA A 183 6.14 -12.58 12.82
N VAL A 184 4.80 -12.66 12.93
CA VAL A 184 3.87 -12.27 11.86
C VAL A 184 4.04 -10.81 11.48
N LYS A 185 4.04 -9.89 12.46
CA LYS A 185 4.25 -8.46 12.22
C LYS A 185 5.58 -8.19 11.55
N SER A 186 6.68 -8.74 12.08
CA SER A 186 8.03 -8.55 11.53
C SER A 186 8.14 -9.08 10.10
N ALA A 187 7.56 -10.23 9.80
CA ALA A 187 7.54 -10.80 8.47
C ALA A 187 6.77 -9.93 7.47
N ILE A 188 5.63 -9.39 7.88
CA ILE A 188 4.83 -8.47 7.05
C ILE A 188 5.57 -7.14 6.83
N GLU A 189 6.14 -6.55 7.87
CA GLU A 189 6.86 -5.28 7.78
C GLU A 189 8.12 -5.38 6.90
N SER A 190 8.80 -6.53 6.89
CA SER A 190 9.99 -6.75 6.07
C SER A 190 9.74 -6.63 4.57
N VAL A 191 8.50 -6.85 4.13
CA VAL A 191 8.13 -6.81 2.70
C VAL A 191 7.50 -5.48 2.27
N TYR A 192 7.26 -4.51 3.16
CA TYR A 192 6.66 -3.23 2.80
C TYR A 192 7.35 -2.51 1.64
N PRO A 193 8.71 -2.42 1.59
CA PRO A 193 9.37 -1.78 0.45
C PRO A 193 9.08 -2.47 -0.89
N SER A 194 9.03 -3.79 -0.89
CA SER A 194 8.74 -4.59 -2.09
C SER A 194 7.26 -4.51 -2.50
N LEU A 195 6.37 -4.20 -1.55
CA LEU A 195 4.95 -4.00 -1.81
C LEU A 195 4.61 -2.57 -2.22
N GLY A 196 5.55 -1.63 -2.11
CA GLY A 196 5.34 -0.21 -2.41
C GLY A 196 4.48 0.51 -1.36
N ILE A 197 4.54 0.08 -0.09
CA ILE A 197 3.80 0.66 1.05
C ILE A 197 4.75 1.09 2.16
N THR A 198 4.29 1.94 3.06
CA THR A 198 5.09 2.51 4.13
C THR A 198 4.54 2.19 5.52
N CYS A 199 5.40 2.30 6.54
CA CYS A 199 5.00 2.18 7.94
C CYS A 199 3.90 3.16 8.34
N GLU A 200 3.95 4.38 7.80
CA GLU A 200 2.96 5.43 8.08
C GLU A 200 1.58 5.10 7.49
N GLU A 201 1.55 4.53 6.28
CA GLU A 201 0.31 4.12 5.63
C GLU A 201 -0.37 2.95 6.34
N VAL A 202 0.40 2.05 6.91
CA VAL A 202 -0.13 0.89 7.65
C VAL A 202 -0.52 1.26 9.08
N GLY A 203 0.24 2.14 9.73
CA GLY A 203 0.02 2.51 11.13
C GLY A 203 0.36 1.38 12.11
N GLY A 204 -0.20 1.46 13.32
CA GLY A 204 -0.04 0.47 14.38
C GLY A 204 -1.37 0.11 15.02
N PHE A 205 -1.49 -1.09 15.57
CA PHE A 205 -2.74 -1.56 16.18
C PHE A 205 -3.01 -0.80 17.47
N TRP A 206 -4.10 -0.05 17.50
CA TRP A 206 -4.44 0.92 18.52
C TRP A 206 -5.49 0.39 19.50
N ASN A 207 -5.25 0.61 20.78
CA ASN A 207 -6.20 0.34 21.85
C ASN A 207 -6.90 1.65 22.28
N SER A 208 -8.12 1.85 21.79
CA SER A 208 -8.93 3.02 22.11
C SER A 208 -9.31 3.10 23.60
N GLY A 209 -9.34 1.99 24.33
CA GLY A 209 -9.64 1.95 25.74
C GLY A 209 -8.54 2.54 26.63
N THR A 210 -7.28 2.44 26.19
CA THR A 210 -6.10 2.97 26.91
C THR A 210 -5.49 4.18 26.22
N ASN A 211 -5.92 4.51 24.99
CA ASN A 211 -5.30 5.53 24.13
C ASN A 211 -3.80 5.29 23.90
N THR A 212 -3.43 4.04 23.68
CA THR A 212 -2.05 3.62 23.36
C THR A 212 -2.07 2.57 22.26
N TYR A 213 -0.95 2.33 21.62
CA TYR A 213 -0.81 1.11 20.81
C TYR A 213 -0.83 -0.13 21.70
N TYR A 214 -1.33 -1.23 21.19
CA TYR A 214 -1.10 -2.52 21.83
C TYR A 214 0.39 -2.83 21.90
N GLU A 215 0.83 -3.56 22.91
CA GLU A 215 2.25 -3.88 23.14
C GLU A 215 2.87 -4.57 21.93
N GLY A 216 3.96 -3.99 21.41
CA GLY A 216 4.67 -4.50 20.24
C GLY A 216 3.95 -4.31 18.91
N MET A 217 2.84 -3.54 18.91
CA MET A 217 2.03 -3.26 17.71
C MET A 217 2.11 -1.80 17.25
N GLU A 218 3.08 -1.05 17.76
CA GLU A 218 3.40 0.29 17.27
C GLU A 218 3.74 0.26 15.76
N PRO A 219 3.55 1.38 15.04
CA PRO A 219 4.01 1.47 13.65
C PRO A 219 5.50 1.14 13.54
N CYS A 220 5.91 0.48 12.46
CA CYS A 220 7.34 0.26 12.23
C CYS A 220 8.06 1.61 12.09
N THR A 221 9.30 1.67 12.56
CA THR A 221 10.16 2.83 12.33
C THR A 221 10.77 2.72 10.93
N LYS A 222 10.83 3.83 10.20
CA LYS A 222 11.60 3.88 8.94
C LYS A 222 13.01 3.39 9.25
N SER A 223 13.42 2.27 8.66
CA SER A 223 14.84 1.95 8.57
C SER A 223 15.49 3.10 7.77
N GLU A 224 16.20 3.99 8.45
CA GLU A 224 17.10 4.89 7.76
C GLU A 224 18.10 4.00 7.01
N SER A 225 17.91 3.89 5.70
CA SER A 225 18.95 3.33 4.85
C SER A 225 20.15 4.25 5.00
N THR A 226 21.09 3.88 5.86
CA THR A 226 22.40 4.49 5.95
C THR A 226 23.07 4.24 4.60
N SER A 227 22.83 5.15 3.65
CA SER A 227 23.65 5.28 2.47
C SER A 227 25.00 5.80 2.97
N THR A 228 25.86 4.86 3.34
CA THR A 228 27.28 5.13 3.56
C THR A 228 27.86 5.50 2.20
N SER A 229 27.69 6.76 1.83
CA SER A 229 28.47 7.38 0.76
C SER A 229 29.93 7.41 1.24
N SER A 230 30.67 6.36 0.92
CA SER A 230 32.11 6.34 1.02
C SER A 230 32.65 7.35 0.00
N SER A 231 32.65 8.63 0.36
CA SER A 231 33.39 9.65 -0.36
C SER A 231 34.87 9.44 -0.09
N THR A 232 35.48 8.57 -0.89
CA THR A 232 36.94 8.52 -0.99
C THR A 232 37.38 9.80 -1.66
N VAL A 233 37.70 10.83 -0.86
CA VAL A 233 38.37 12.03 -1.33
C VAL A 233 39.77 11.62 -1.76
N ARG A 234 39.95 11.36 -3.06
CA ARG A 234 41.27 11.32 -3.66
C ARG A 234 41.70 12.79 -3.87
N SER A 235 42.53 13.26 -2.97
CA SER A 235 43.29 14.50 -3.12
C SER A 235 44.20 14.36 -4.34
N ALA A 236 43.80 14.94 -5.47
CA ALA A 236 44.67 15.11 -6.61
C ALA A 236 45.26 16.50 -6.52
N THR A 237 46.50 16.57 -6.05
CA THR A 237 47.37 17.77 -6.17
C THR A 237 47.65 18.00 -7.65
N PHE A 238 46.95 18.95 -8.25
CA PHE A 238 47.33 19.47 -9.55
C PHE A 238 48.26 20.68 -9.35
N GLY A 239 49.51 20.43 -9.73
CA GLY A 239 50.54 21.49 -9.79
C GLY A 239 50.16 22.53 -10.84
N VAL A 240 50.24 23.77 -10.43
CA VAL A 240 50.09 24.96 -11.28
C VAL A 240 51.32 25.06 -12.17
N LEU A 241 51.15 24.90 -13.48
CA LEU A 241 52.14 25.26 -14.48
C LEU A 241 51.65 26.52 -15.21
N PHE A 242 52.25 27.68 -14.84
CA PHE A 242 52.10 28.95 -15.54
C PHE A 242 52.83 28.86 -16.85
N VAL A 243 52.13 28.99 -17.97
CA VAL A 243 52.74 29.35 -19.25
C VAL A 243 52.11 30.65 -19.74
N LEU A 244 52.91 31.69 -19.63
CA LEU A 244 52.70 32.99 -20.29
C LEU A 244 52.85 32.81 -21.80
N PHE A 245 51.85 33.23 -22.57
CA PHE A 245 52.04 33.57 -23.98
C PHE A 245 51.46 34.95 -24.27
N ALA A 246 52.41 35.79 -24.72
CA ALA A 246 52.19 37.17 -25.00
C ALA A 246 51.43 37.44 -26.31
N MET A 247 50.82 38.58 -26.33
CA MET A 247 50.20 39.30 -27.46
C MET A 247 50.94 39.18 -28.80
N MET A 248 50.15 39.10 -29.89
CA MET A 248 50.42 39.91 -31.05
C MET A 248 49.15 40.27 -31.79
N VAL A 249 48.91 41.55 -31.88
CA VAL A 249 47.98 42.29 -32.69
C VAL A 249 48.53 42.25 -34.14
N LEU A 250 47.65 42.11 -35.15
CA LEU A 250 47.64 42.96 -36.39
C LEU A 250 46.47 42.50 -37.30
N SER A 251 45.56 43.44 -37.47
CA SER A 251 45.02 44.02 -38.71
C SER A 251 45.01 43.18 -40.01
N MET A 252 43.88 42.88 -40.51
CA MET A 252 43.28 43.38 -41.76
C MET A 252 41.84 42.93 -41.82
#